data_062f3c076a0377f0ea822101778e4274
#
_entry.id   062f3c076a0377f0ea822101778e4274
#
_cell.length_a   1.000
_cell.length_b   1.000
_cell.length_c   1.000
_cell.angle_alpha   90.00
_cell.angle_beta   90.00
_cell.angle_gamma   90.00
#
_symmetry.space_group_name_H-M   'P 1'
#
loop_
_entity.id
_entity.type
_entity.pdbx_description
1 polymer ?
#
loop_
_entity_poly.entity_id
_entity_poly.type
_entity_poly.pdbx_seq_one_letter_code
_entity_poly.pdbx_strand_id
1 'polypeptide(L)'
;MHKRLLTLFKLLNESDDKITCKTLSNHLKVSERTIRNDITSINETLEKNGAIIKIKKGEGYYIDILNLALYQHYLALISDDIMDSSEIPDSPIERNQYILKYILYNNTYIKLEDLANSLYVSKFTILNDIKRIKPILSKYNLILVSKPYYGVKVEGKEIDIRRCISNNMINRNFENYIIGITDREIELFNNVDLIELQKIVLSEINKFNINFLDFNLKNFIIHLSITISRILDGYCLDNVLDVVLTDFQSNTAVENIFNYIESKYTIIISKADRVYLYNHFITKSSLLD
;
A
#
# COMPACT_ATOMS: atom_id res chain seq x y z
N MET A 1 -14.39 5.58 12.56
CA MET A 1 -13.77 5.62 13.93
C MET A 1 -12.25 5.68 13.76
N HIS A 2 -11.49 6.38 14.62
CA HIS A 2 -10.01 6.46 14.51
C HIS A 2 -9.41 5.05 14.63
N LYS A 3 -8.39 4.66 13.82
CA LYS A 3 -7.81 3.29 13.78
C LYS A 3 -7.45 2.77 15.18
N ARG A 4 -6.83 3.60 16.04
CA ARG A 4 -6.51 3.19 17.41
C ARG A 4 -7.77 2.83 18.22
N LEU A 5 -8.87 3.57 18.06
CA LEU A 5 -10.15 3.26 18.71
C LEU A 5 -10.74 1.96 18.15
N LEU A 6 -10.62 1.72 16.84
CA LEU A 6 -11.02 0.47 16.20
C LEU A 6 -10.18 -0.70 16.70
N THR A 7 -8.85 -0.55 16.76
CA THR A 7 -7.96 -1.59 17.31
C THR A 7 -8.27 -1.89 18.76
N LEU A 8 -8.49 -0.85 19.58
CA LEU A 8 -8.90 -1.01 20.99
C LEU A 8 -10.24 -1.75 21.11
N PHE A 9 -11.22 -1.35 20.30
CA PHE A 9 -12.52 -2.01 20.26
C PHE A 9 -12.39 -3.48 19.82
N LYS A 10 -11.64 -3.76 18.75
CA LYS A 10 -11.39 -5.11 18.22
C LYS A 10 -10.75 -6.02 19.28
N LEU A 11 -9.71 -5.56 19.97
CA LEU A 11 -9.07 -6.30 21.05
C LEU A 11 -10.06 -6.70 22.14
N LEU A 12 -10.96 -5.78 22.53
CA LEU A 12 -11.97 -6.05 23.54
C LEU A 12 -13.11 -6.93 23.03
N ASN A 13 -13.45 -6.86 21.73
CA ASN A 13 -14.52 -7.64 21.12
C ASN A 13 -14.12 -9.09 20.83
N GLU A 14 -12.84 -9.33 20.51
CA GLU A 14 -12.28 -10.66 20.21
C GLU A 14 -11.82 -11.42 21.45
N SER A 15 -11.77 -10.77 22.62
CA SER A 15 -11.29 -11.38 23.86
C SER A 15 -12.45 -11.91 24.69
N ASP A 16 -12.40 -13.18 25.03
CA ASP A 16 -13.29 -13.80 26.00
C ASP A 16 -12.97 -13.36 27.44
N ASP A 17 -11.74 -12.89 27.67
CA ASP A 17 -11.24 -12.43 28.97
C ASP A 17 -11.23 -10.90 29.08
N LYS A 18 -11.32 -10.41 30.31
CA LYS A 18 -11.18 -8.98 30.61
C LYS A 18 -9.74 -8.53 30.47
N ILE A 19 -9.52 -7.42 29.76
CA ILE A 19 -8.17 -6.91 29.46
C ILE A 19 -7.85 -5.72 30.37
N THR A 20 -6.71 -5.77 31.07
CA THR A 20 -6.31 -4.67 31.98
C THR A 20 -5.90 -3.42 31.19
N CYS A 21 -6.08 -2.23 31.81
CA CYS A 21 -5.64 -0.96 31.20
C CYS A 21 -4.15 -0.97 30.84
N LYS A 22 -3.33 -1.61 31.66
CA LYS A 22 -1.89 -1.75 31.45
C LYS A 22 -1.59 -2.62 30.22
N THR A 23 -2.31 -3.72 30.05
CA THR A 23 -2.17 -4.60 28.87
C THR A 23 -2.55 -3.86 27.60
N LEU A 24 -3.68 -3.15 27.57
CA LEU A 24 -4.11 -2.32 26.46
C LEU A 24 -3.12 -1.20 26.15
N SER A 25 -2.62 -0.52 27.18
CA SER A 25 -1.60 0.53 27.08
C SER A 25 -0.31 0.01 26.42
N ASN A 26 0.17 -1.15 26.84
CA ASN A 26 1.37 -1.78 26.27
C ASN A 26 1.15 -2.22 24.83
N HIS A 27 0.00 -2.82 24.51
CA HIS A 27 -0.33 -3.30 23.16
C HIS A 27 -0.44 -2.14 22.16
N LEU A 28 -1.14 -1.08 22.55
CA LEU A 28 -1.35 0.11 21.72
C LEU A 28 -0.23 1.16 21.81
N LYS A 29 0.80 0.91 22.65
CA LYS A 29 1.96 1.80 22.88
C LYS A 29 1.55 3.25 23.22
N VAL A 30 0.54 3.40 24.07
CA VAL A 30 0.03 4.69 24.56
C VAL A 30 -0.10 4.67 26.09
N SER A 31 -0.30 5.84 26.71
CA SER A 31 -0.49 5.91 28.17
C SER A 31 -1.85 5.32 28.59
N GLU A 32 -1.94 4.82 29.83
CA GLU A 32 -3.21 4.36 30.41
C GLU A 32 -4.27 5.46 30.45
N ARG A 33 -3.87 6.72 30.59
CA ARG A 33 -4.76 7.88 30.47
C ARG A 33 -5.37 7.99 29.09
N THR A 34 -4.56 7.73 28.05
CA THR A 34 -5.04 7.71 26.66
C THR A 34 -6.05 6.60 26.44
N ILE A 35 -5.79 5.39 26.97
CA ILE A 35 -6.75 4.27 26.91
C ILE A 35 -8.10 4.63 27.54
N ARG A 36 -8.10 5.27 28.72
CA ARG A 36 -9.35 5.69 29.36
C ARG A 36 -10.14 6.70 28.54
N ASN A 37 -9.46 7.67 27.93
CA ASN A 37 -10.11 8.66 27.04
C ASN A 37 -10.65 7.96 25.79
N ASP A 38 -9.89 7.04 25.20
CA ASP A 38 -10.31 6.28 24.02
C ASP A 38 -11.56 5.44 24.32
N ILE A 39 -11.61 4.77 25.48
CA ILE A 39 -12.79 4.01 25.94
C ILE A 39 -14.00 4.92 26.08
N THR A 40 -13.83 6.12 26.63
CA THR A 40 -14.93 7.09 26.73
C THR A 40 -15.47 7.45 25.36
N SER A 41 -14.58 7.74 24.41
CA SER A 41 -14.98 8.07 23.02
C SER A 41 -15.66 6.90 22.30
N ILE A 42 -15.21 5.66 22.55
CA ILE A 42 -15.85 4.46 21.99
C ILE A 42 -17.26 4.27 22.57
N ASN A 43 -17.43 4.49 23.89
CA ASN A 43 -18.72 4.33 24.57
C ASN A 43 -19.78 5.31 24.04
N GLU A 44 -19.42 6.54 23.68
CA GLU A 44 -20.35 7.49 23.03
C GLU A 44 -21.05 6.91 21.79
N THR A 45 -20.36 6.00 21.09
CA THR A 45 -20.90 5.32 19.90
C THR A 45 -21.55 4.01 20.27
N LEU A 46 -20.94 3.19 21.13
CA LEU A 46 -21.40 1.85 21.47
C LEU A 46 -22.75 1.88 22.21
N GLU A 47 -22.96 2.82 23.12
CA GLU A 47 -24.22 2.95 23.87
C GLU A 47 -25.44 3.10 22.94
N LYS A 48 -25.27 3.85 21.84
CA LYS A 48 -26.31 4.01 20.79
C LYS A 48 -26.53 2.74 19.98
N ASN A 49 -25.56 1.84 19.99
CA ASN A 49 -25.53 0.61 19.20
C ASN A 49 -25.64 -0.66 20.05
N GLY A 50 -26.19 -0.55 21.25
CA GLY A 50 -26.59 -1.69 22.07
C GLY A 50 -25.46 -2.37 22.85
N ALA A 51 -24.32 -1.70 23.08
CA ALA A 51 -23.22 -2.21 23.92
C ALA A 51 -22.52 -1.09 24.68
N ILE A 52 -21.69 -1.45 25.66
CA ILE A 52 -20.88 -0.50 26.43
C ILE A 52 -19.61 -1.20 26.94
N ILE A 53 -18.47 -0.52 26.90
CA ILE A 53 -17.24 -1.01 27.54
C ILE A 53 -17.31 -0.67 29.03
N LYS A 54 -17.28 -1.68 29.88
CA LYS A 54 -17.26 -1.57 31.35
C LYS A 54 -15.92 -2.00 31.91
N ILE A 55 -15.62 -1.51 33.13
CA ILE A 55 -14.47 -1.96 33.92
C ILE A 55 -14.94 -2.79 35.10
N LYS A 56 -14.32 -3.96 35.30
CA LYS A 56 -14.43 -4.71 36.55
C LYS A 56 -13.15 -4.53 37.38
N LYS A 57 -13.30 -3.98 38.56
CA LYS A 57 -12.17 -3.64 39.43
C LYS A 57 -11.31 -4.88 39.70
N GLY A 58 -10.01 -4.75 39.41
CA GLY A 58 -9.05 -5.85 39.56
C GLY A 58 -8.95 -6.83 38.40
N GLU A 59 -9.90 -6.84 37.47
CA GLU A 59 -9.91 -7.76 36.33
C GLU A 59 -9.63 -7.06 34.99
N GLY A 60 -10.24 -5.90 34.72
CA GLY A 60 -10.00 -5.15 33.49
C GLY A 60 -11.28 -4.70 32.77
N TYR A 61 -11.12 -4.29 31.52
CA TYR A 61 -12.19 -3.84 30.63
C TYR A 61 -12.78 -5.02 29.86
N TYR A 62 -14.10 -4.92 29.55
CA TYR A 62 -14.85 -5.87 28.75
C TYR A 62 -16.05 -5.16 28.08
N ILE A 63 -16.58 -5.73 27.01
CA ILE A 63 -17.79 -5.24 26.37
C ILE A 63 -18.99 -5.91 27.01
N ASP A 64 -19.94 -5.10 27.48
CA ASP A 64 -21.23 -5.53 27.99
C ASP A 64 -22.30 -5.25 26.93
N ILE A 65 -22.94 -6.32 26.42
CA ILE A 65 -23.94 -6.24 25.36
C ILE A 65 -25.31 -6.02 25.98
N LEU A 66 -25.87 -4.85 25.76
CA LEU A 66 -27.18 -4.43 26.28
C LEU A 66 -28.32 -4.84 25.34
N ASN A 67 -28.08 -4.85 24.03
CA ASN A 67 -29.00 -5.26 22.98
C ASN A 67 -28.26 -5.97 21.87
N LEU A 68 -28.38 -7.28 21.80
CA LEU A 68 -27.64 -8.12 20.87
C LEU A 68 -27.96 -7.80 19.40
N ALA A 69 -29.22 -7.53 19.07
CA ALA A 69 -29.62 -7.26 17.68
C ALA A 69 -29.04 -5.93 17.17
N LEU A 70 -29.07 -4.87 17.98
CA LEU A 70 -28.44 -3.59 17.64
C LEU A 70 -26.92 -3.73 17.56
N TYR A 71 -26.31 -4.48 18.47
CA TYR A 71 -24.86 -4.68 18.46
C TYR A 71 -24.38 -5.48 17.25
N GLN A 72 -25.09 -6.57 16.88
CA GLN A 72 -24.79 -7.33 15.68
C GLN A 72 -24.96 -6.51 14.40
N HIS A 73 -26.00 -5.69 14.33
CA HIS A 73 -26.18 -4.76 13.21
C HIS A 73 -25.02 -3.75 13.13
N TYR A 74 -24.61 -3.21 14.26
CA TYR A 74 -23.46 -2.30 14.32
C TYR A 74 -22.16 -2.98 13.90
N LEU A 75 -21.88 -4.21 14.36
CA LEU A 75 -20.73 -4.99 13.95
C LEU A 75 -20.72 -5.24 12.43
N ALA A 76 -21.87 -5.53 11.83
CA ALA A 76 -22.00 -5.68 10.39
C ALA A 76 -21.71 -4.38 9.62
N LEU A 77 -22.16 -3.23 10.13
CA LEU A 77 -21.88 -1.92 9.52
C LEU A 77 -20.42 -1.52 9.61
N ILE A 78 -19.72 -1.86 10.70
CA ILE A 78 -18.31 -1.53 10.87
C ILE A 78 -17.36 -2.63 10.36
N SER A 79 -17.88 -3.78 9.92
CA SER A 79 -17.06 -4.85 9.34
C SER A 79 -16.33 -4.38 8.09
N ASP A 80 -16.99 -3.59 7.24
CA ASP A 80 -16.39 -2.95 6.08
C ASP A 80 -15.35 -1.89 6.49
N ASP A 81 -15.65 -1.07 7.50
CA ASP A 81 -14.71 -0.11 8.10
C ASP A 81 -13.51 -0.81 8.80
N ILE A 82 -13.71 -1.99 9.36
CA ILE A 82 -12.63 -2.79 10.00
C ILE A 82 -11.72 -3.40 8.93
N MET A 83 -12.24 -3.82 7.79
CA MET A 83 -11.43 -4.26 6.65
C MET A 83 -10.71 -3.08 5.98
N ASP A 84 -11.37 -1.93 5.84
CA ASP A 84 -10.79 -0.69 5.30
C ASP A 84 -9.78 -0.01 6.27
N SER A 85 -9.88 -0.28 7.58
CA SER A 85 -8.99 0.27 8.60
C SER A 85 -7.55 -0.29 8.55
N SER A 86 -7.30 -1.35 7.78
CA SER A 86 -5.93 -1.81 7.49
C SER A 86 -5.12 -0.78 6.69
N GLU A 87 -5.78 0.17 6.01
CA GLU A 87 -5.15 1.21 5.20
C GLU A 87 -4.79 2.49 5.98
N ILE A 88 -5.35 2.73 7.18
CA ILE A 88 -5.03 3.94 7.95
C ILE A 88 -3.72 3.74 8.71
N PRO A 89 -2.67 4.49 8.40
CA PRO A 89 -1.35 4.31 9.01
C PRO A 89 -1.33 4.70 10.49
N ASP A 90 -0.80 3.82 11.33
CA ASP A 90 -0.70 4.01 12.79
C ASP A 90 0.52 4.83 13.23
N SER A 91 1.57 4.83 12.43
CA SER A 91 2.84 5.48 12.74
C SER A 91 3.14 6.64 11.77
N PRO A 92 3.96 7.61 12.16
CA PRO A 92 4.45 8.65 11.25
C PRO A 92 5.18 8.07 10.03
N ILE A 93 5.83 6.91 10.17
CA ILE A 93 6.56 6.25 9.08
C ILE A 93 5.57 5.69 8.07
N GLU A 94 4.58 4.93 8.52
CA GLU A 94 3.52 4.38 7.66
C GLU A 94 2.70 5.49 7.00
N ARG A 95 2.39 6.57 7.75
CA ARG A 95 1.68 7.72 7.20
C ARG A 95 2.47 8.42 6.10
N ASN A 96 3.78 8.56 6.26
CA ASN A 96 4.64 9.10 5.20
C ASN A 96 4.64 8.20 3.95
N GLN A 97 4.66 6.86 4.12
CA GLN A 97 4.59 5.91 3.02
C GLN A 97 3.22 5.98 2.33
N TYR A 98 2.13 6.06 3.09
CA TYR A 98 0.78 6.22 2.56
C TYR A 98 0.65 7.52 1.75
N ILE A 99 1.07 8.66 2.32
CA ILE A 99 1.02 9.96 1.65
C ILE A 99 1.87 9.92 0.37
N LEU A 100 3.08 9.35 0.44
CA LEU A 100 3.97 9.23 -0.72
C LEU A 100 3.32 8.38 -1.83
N LYS A 101 2.72 7.23 -1.49
CA LYS A 101 1.92 6.41 -2.43
C LYS A 101 0.81 7.25 -3.04
N TYR A 102 0.00 7.87 -2.19
CA TYR A 102 -1.17 8.61 -2.62
C TYR A 102 -0.83 9.74 -3.59
N ILE A 103 0.22 10.54 -3.32
CA ILE A 103 0.62 11.64 -4.20
C ILE A 103 1.33 11.19 -5.49
N LEU A 104 1.98 10.00 -5.52
CA LEU A 104 2.63 9.46 -6.71
C LEU A 104 1.63 8.85 -7.69
N TYR A 105 0.52 8.29 -7.20
CA TYR A 105 -0.55 7.73 -8.03
C TYR A 105 -1.60 8.78 -8.45
N ASN A 106 -1.72 9.89 -7.70
CA ASN A 106 -2.65 10.95 -8.06
C ASN A 106 -1.98 12.03 -8.93
N ASN A 107 -2.53 12.24 -10.12
CA ASN A 107 -2.05 13.25 -11.07
C ASN A 107 -2.78 14.60 -10.97
N THR A 108 -3.71 14.71 -10.06
CA THR A 108 -4.43 15.96 -9.77
C THR A 108 -3.87 16.62 -8.52
N TYR A 109 -4.18 17.89 -8.34
CA TYR A 109 -3.86 18.57 -7.09
C TYR A 109 -4.66 17.98 -5.93
N ILE A 110 -3.97 17.65 -4.85
CA ILE A 110 -4.53 17.04 -3.64
C ILE A 110 -4.58 18.10 -2.55
N LYS A 111 -5.75 18.39 -2.01
CA LYS A 111 -5.88 19.31 -0.88
C LYS A 111 -5.34 18.66 0.40
N LEU A 112 -4.54 19.43 1.14
CA LEU A 112 -3.96 18.92 2.40
C LEU A 112 -5.02 18.69 3.48
N GLU A 113 -6.15 19.40 3.41
CA GLU A 113 -7.32 19.16 4.27
C GLU A 113 -7.96 17.79 4.01
N ASP A 114 -8.09 17.40 2.74
CA ASP A 114 -8.68 16.12 2.38
C ASP A 114 -7.80 14.95 2.87
N LEU A 115 -6.46 15.07 2.70
CA LEU A 115 -5.50 14.15 3.30
C LEU A 115 -5.56 14.12 4.83
N ALA A 116 -5.70 15.29 5.47
CA ALA A 116 -5.78 15.37 6.92
C ALA A 116 -7.05 14.67 7.44
N ASN A 117 -8.18 14.88 6.76
CA ASN A 117 -9.45 14.24 7.09
C ASN A 117 -9.41 12.73 6.87
N SER A 118 -8.88 12.25 5.72
CA SER A 118 -8.78 10.81 5.41
C SER A 118 -7.86 10.07 6.37
N LEU A 119 -6.81 10.73 6.88
CA LEU A 119 -5.84 10.15 7.81
C LEU A 119 -6.13 10.48 9.29
N TYR A 120 -7.25 11.17 9.57
CA TYR A 120 -7.66 11.56 10.93
C TYR A 120 -6.57 12.31 11.72
N VAL A 121 -5.80 13.18 11.04
CA VAL A 121 -4.75 13.99 11.65
C VAL A 121 -4.96 15.48 11.36
N SER A 122 -4.23 16.33 12.07
CA SER A 122 -4.30 17.77 11.82
C SER A 122 -3.62 18.13 10.48
N LYS A 123 -4.09 19.19 9.82
CA LYS A 123 -3.41 19.77 8.65
C LYS A 123 -1.94 20.10 8.93
N PHE A 124 -1.61 20.52 10.15
CA PHE A 124 -0.23 20.77 10.57
C PHE A 124 0.62 19.51 10.55
N THR A 125 0.05 18.36 10.94
CA THR A 125 0.72 17.06 10.86
C THR A 125 1.05 16.73 9.40
N ILE A 126 0.08 16.88 8.49
CA ILE A 126 0.30 16.65 7.04
C ILE A 126 1.40 17.58 6.49
N LEU A 127 1.40 18.87 6.86
CA LEU A 127 2.46 19.80 6.44
C LEU A 127 3.86 19.34 6.88
N ASN A 128 3.98 18.78 8.09
CA ASN A 128 5.25 18.22 8.57
C ASN A 128 5.64 16.94 7.84
N ASP A 129 4.67 16.09 7.53
CA ASP A 129 4.92 14.87 6.74
C ASP A 129 5.35 15.22 5.30
N ILE A 130 4.71 16.19 4.66
CA ILE A 130 5.12 16.72 3.35
C ILE A 130 6.57 17.25 3.36
N LYS A 131 6.99 17.92 4.43
CA LYS A 131 8.40 18.36 4.56
C LYS A 131 9.38 17.18 4.57
N ARG A 132 8.99 16.02 5.11
CA ARG A 132 9.80 14.79 5.13
C ARG A 132 9.78 14.07 3.78
N ILE A 133 8.69 14.16 3.03
CA ILE A 133 8.50 13.54 1.71
C ILE A 133 9.27 14.29 0.61
N LYS A 134 9.33 15.62 0.65
CA LYS A 134 10.05 16.43 -0.35
C LYS A 134 11.48 15.96 -0.65
N PRO A 135 12.35 15.69 0.35
CA PRO A 135 13.70 15.16 0.08
C PRO A 135 13.69 13.79 -0.59
N ILE A 136 12.68 12.95 -0.31
CA ILE A 136 12.54 11.64 -0.96
C ILE A 136 12.25 11.85 -2.46
N LEU A 137 11.29 12.68 -2.81
CA LEU A 137 10.95 13.00 -4.19
C LEU A 137 12.15 13.60 -4.95
N SER A 138 12.87 14.52 -4.31
CA SER A 138 14.03 15.19 -4.92
C SER A 138 15.14 14.22 -5.32
N LYS A 139 15.33 13.09 -4.62
CA LYS A 139 16.28 12.03 -4.99
C LYS A 139 15.98 11.38 -6.34
N TYR A 140 14.72 11.49 -6.80
CA TYR A 140 14.25 10.94 -8.07
C TYR A 140 13.94 12.03 -9.09
N ASN A 141 14.49 13.25 -8.95
CA ASN A 141 14.21 14.40 -9.81
C ASN A 141 12.71 14.75 -9.87
N LEU A 142 11.95 14.41 -8.83
CA LEU A 142 10.55 14.75 -8.70
C LEU A 142 10.36 15.99 -7.85
N ILE A 143 9.42 16.83 -8.22
CA ILE A 143 9.12 18.09 -7.55
C ILE A 143 7.70 18.03 -7.00
N LEU A 144 7.50 18.41 -5.74
CA LEU A 144 6.17 18.64 -5.18
C LEU A 144 5.79 20.12 -5.36
N VAL A 145 4.97 20.39 -6.36
CA VAL A 145 4.43 21.73 -6.60
C VAL A 145 3.20 21.99 -5.74
N SER A 146 3.04 23.23 -5.33
CA SER A 146 1.90 23.69 -4.52
C SER A 146 1.18 24.80 -5.25
N LYS A 147 -0.16 24.71 -5.34
CA LYS A 147 -1.01 25.73 -5.94
C LYS A 147 -2.02 26.20 -4.89
N PRO A 148 -2.10 27.52 -4.62
CA PRO A 148 -3.06 28.06 -3.67
C PRO A 148 -4.48 27.56 -3.97
N TYR A 149 -5.24 27.17 -2.93
CA TYR A 149 -6.59 26.61 -2.97
C TYR A 149 -6.75 25.22 -3.62
N TYR A 150 -5.79 24.77 -4.43
CA TYR A 150 -5.83 23.46 -5.10
C TYR A 150 -5.10 22.37 -4.32
N GLY A 151 -4.01 22.72 -3.63
CA GLY A 151 -3.21 21.77 -2.85
C GLY A 151 -1.85 21.49 -3.46
N VAL A 152 -1.41 20.22 -3.39
CA VAL A 152 -0.10 19.75 -3.86
C VAL A 152 -0.22 18.70 -4.94
N LYS A 153 0.79 18.65 -5.83
CA LYS A 153 0.90 17.67 -6.91
C LYS A 153 2.37 17.33 -7.13
N VAL A 154 2.67 16.08 -7.47
CA VAL A 154 4.01 15.66 -7.91
C VAL A 154 4.15 15.93 -9.40
N GLU A 155 5.28 16.53 -9.79
CA GLU A 155 5.67 16.76 -11.17
C GLU A 155 7.06 16.17 -11.42
N GLY A 156 7.24 15.57 -12.62
CA GLY A 156 8.49 14.96 -13.07
C GLY A 156 8.25 14.00 -14.23
N LYS A 157 9.32 13.33 -14.66
CA LYS A 157 9.24 12.33 -15.74
C LYS A 157 8.59 11.05 -15.22
N GLU A 158 7.79 10.39 -16.05
CA GLU A 158 7.12 9.14 -15.68
C GLU A 158 8.12 8.05 -15.25
N ILE A 159 9.28 7.97 -15.90
CA ILE A 159 10.35 7.03 -15.51
C ILE A 159 10.83 7.26 -14.07
N ASP A 160 10.92 8.50 -13.64
CA ASP A 160 11.37 8.89 -12.30
C ASP A 160 10.28 8.61 -11.25
N ILE A 161 8.99 8.78 -11.62
CA ILE A 161 7.85 8.38 -10.81
C ILE A 161 7.88 6.87 -10.56
N ARG A 162 8.03 6.05 -11.61
CA ARG A 162 8.11 4.58 -11.49
C ARG A 162 9.30 4.13 -10.64
N ARG A 163 10.46 4.77 -10.79
CA ARG A 163 11.63 4.52 -9.92
C ARG A 163 11.35 4.87 -8.46
N CYS A 164 10.68 5.98 -8.21
CA CYS A 164 10.30 6.38 -6.86
C CYS A 164 9.34 5.37 -6.24
N ILE A 165 8.32 4.93 -6.97
CA ILE A 165 7.37 3.89 -6.54
C ILE A 165 8.15 2.60 -6.22
N SER A 166 8.91 2.07 -7.17
CA SER A 166 9.64 0.82 -7.01
C SER A 166 10.60 0.83 -5.81
N ASN A 167 11.26 1.95 -5.52
CA ASN A 167 12.26 2.00 -4.46
C ASN A 167 11.69 2.29 -3.06
N ASN A 168 10.54 2.94 -2.96
CA ASN A 168 9.98 3.37 -1.67
C ASN A 168 8.75 2.57 -1.23
N MET A 169 8.02 1.94 -2.17
CA MET A 169 6.80 1.19 -1.85
C MET A 169 7.09 -0.30 -1.61
N ILE A 170 8.18 -0.81 -2.16
CA ILE A 170 8.52 -2.22 -2.10
C ILE A 170 9.64 -2.42 -1.09
N ASN A 171 9.42 -3.34 -0.16
CA ASN A 171 10.42 -3.66 0.84
C ASN A 171 11.59 -4.42 0.19
N ARG A 172 12.75 -3.72 0.04
CA ARG A 172 13.97 -4.27 -0.57
C ARG A 172 15.05 -4.61 0.47
N ASN A 173 14.72 -4.69 1.75
CA ASN A 173 15.69 -5.09 2.77
C ASN A 173 16.07 -6.56 2.58
N PHE A 174 17.31 -6.81 2.19
CA PHE A 174 17.87 -8.15 1.98
C PHE A 174 17.80 -9.04 3.23
N GLU A 175 17.85 -8.44 4.42
CA GLU A 175 17.75 -9.15 5.70
C GLU A 175 16.35 -9.74 5.97
N ASN A 176 15.30 -9.13 5.37
CA ASN A 176 13.91 -9.54 5.50
C ASN A 176 13.27 -9.80 4.13
N TYR A 177 14.06 -10.23 3.14
CA TYR A 177 13.56 -10.50 1.82
C TYR A 177 12.64 -11.72 1.83
N ILE A 178 11.36 -11.47 1.61
CA ILE A 178 10.36 -12.55 1.48
C ILE A 178 10.34 -12.98 0.01
N ILE A 179 10.70 -14.25 -0.23
CA ILE A 179 10.54 -14.90 -1.53
C ILE A 179 9.04 -15.04 -1.77
N GLY A 180 8.54 -14.48 -2.85
CA GLY A 180 7.11 -14.49 -3.18
C GLY A 180 6.44 -13.12 -3.01
N ILE A 181 5.18 -13.06 -3.42
CA ILE A 181 4.34 -11.85 -3.36
C ILE A 181 3.73 -11.76 -1.97
N THR A 182 3.81 -10.60 -1.37
CA THR A 182 3.26 -10.32 -0.03
C THR A 182 1.87 -9.70 -0.14
N ASP A 183 1.03 -9.83 0.90
CA ASP A 183 -0.29 -9.19 0.97
C ASP A 183 -0.19 -7.68 0.76
N ARG A 184 0.84 -7.04 1.32
CA ARG A 184 1.12 -5.62 1.12
C ARG A 184 1.38 -5.24 -0.35
N GLU A 185 2.02 -6.10 -1.12
CA GLU A 185 2.23 -5.89 -2.55
C GLU A 185 0.94 -6.10 -3.33
N ILE A 186 0.09 -7.04 -2.92
CA ILE A 186 -1.26 -7.23 -3.48
C ILE A 186 -2.12 -5.98 -3.24
N GLU A 187 -2.15 -5.46 -2.03
CA GLU A 187 -2.86 -4.23 -1.67
C GLU A 187 -2.32 -3.00 -2.42
N LEU A 188 -1.01 -2.95 -2.67
CA LEU A 188 -0.40 -1.86 -3.43
C LEU A 188 -0.87 -1.81 -4.87
N PHE A 189 -1.10 -2.98 -5.48
CA PHE A 189 -1.48 -3.14 -6.88
C PHE A 189 -2.87 -3.78 -7.02
N ASN A 190 -3.87 -3.22 -6.35
CA ASN A 190 -5.24 -3.74 -6.31
C ASN A 190 -5.93 -3.88 -7.68
N ASN A 191 -5.44 -3.15 -8.70
CA ASN A 191 -5.89 -3.23 -10.09
C ASN A 191 -5.10 -4.24 -10.95
N VAL A 192 -4.13 -4.97 -10.36
CA VAL A 192 -3.28 -5.95 -11.03
C VAL A 192 -3.28 -7.27 -10.26
N ASP A 193 -3.65 -8.36 -10.92
CA ASP A 193 -3.56 -9.70 -10.33
C ASP A 193 -2.11 -10.20 -10.30
N LEU A 194 -1.40 -9.91 -9.21
CA LEU A 194 0.01 -10.27 -9.05
C LEU A 194 0.24 -11.78 -9.04
N ILE A 195 -0.67 -12.54 -8.48
CA ILE A 195 -0.55 -14.00 -8.37
C ILE A 195 -0.63 -14.63 -9.76
N GLU A 196 -1.58 -14.18 -10.57
CA GLU A 196 -1.70 -14.66 -11.96
C GLU A 196 -0.53 -14.18 -12.82
N LEU A 197 -0.10 -12.91 -12.64
CA LEU A 197 1.05 -12.38 -13.35
C LEU A 197 2.32 -13.19 -13.04
N GLN A 198 2.54 -13.58 -11.79
CA GLN A 198 3.64 -14.46 -11.40
C GLN A 198 3.55 -15.83 -12.11
N LYS A 199 2.36 -16.42 -12.17
CA LYS A 199 2.17 -17.72 -12.85
C LYS A 199 2.51 -17.66 -14.33
N ILE A 200 2.07 -16.61 -15.02
CA ILE A 200 2.36 -16.41 -16.45
C ILE A 200 3.85 -16.21 -16.69
N VAL A 201 4.50 -15.34 -15.90
CA VAL A 201 5.94 -15.09 -16.02
C VAL A 201 6.73 -16.38 -15.79
N LEU A 202 6.43 -17.15 -14.73
CA LEU A 202 7.06 -18.44 -14.45
C LEU A 202 6.83 -19.46 -15.57
N SER A 203 5.63 -19.52 -16.13
CA SER A 203 5.31 -20.42 -17.24
C SER A 203 6.18 -20.15 -18.47
N GLU A 204 6.33 -18.88 -18.86
CA GLU A 204 7.14 -18.51 -20.02
C GLU A 204 8.65 -18.69 -19.76
N ILE A 205 9.14 -18.35 -18.56
CA ILE A 205 10.53 -18.60 -18.17
C ILE A 205 10.87 -20.08 -18.24
N ASN A 206 10.02 -20.95 -17.70
CA ASN A 206 10.23 -22.41 -17.71
C ASN A 206 10.16 -22.98 -19.13
N LYS A 207 9.23 -22.53 -19.96
CA LYS A 207 9.05 -22.97 -21.34
C LYS A 207 10.31 -22.72 -22.21
N PHE A 208 11.01 -21.63 -21.95
CA PHE A 208 12.21 -21.24 -22.69
C PHE A 208 13.51 -21.56 -21.92
N ASN A 209 13.45 -22.28 -20.79
CA ASN A 209 14.59 -22.62 -19.93
C ASN A 209 15.45 -21.42 -19.54
N ILE A 210 14.82 -20.28 -19.23
CA ILE A 210 15.52 -19.05 -18.85
C ILE A 210 15.85 -19.11 -17.36
N ASN A 211 17.13 -18.99 -17.02
CA ASN A 211 17.57 -18.96 -15.63
C ASN A 211 17.30 -17.59 -15.00
N PHE A 212 16.45 -17.57 -13.98
CA PHE A 212 16.14 -16.40 -13.19
C PHE A 212 16.40 -16.67 -11.72
N LEU A 213 17.10 -15.74 -11.05
CA LEU A 213 17.16 -15.77 -9.58
C LEU A 213 15.82 -15.28 -9.01
N ASP A 214 15.35 -15.86 -7.91
CA ASP A 214 14.07 -15.50 -7.27
C ASP A 214 13.92 -14.00 -7.01
N PHE A 215 15.00 -13.35 -6.60
CA PHE A 215 15.03 -11.90 -6.42
C PHE A 215 14.75 -11.13 -7.71
N ASN A 216 15.33 -11.57 -8.82
CA ASN A 216 15.18 -10.93 -10.11
C ASN A 216 13.77 -11.13 -10.65
N LEU A 217 13.21 -12.32 -10.49
CA LEU A 217 11.84 -12.66 -10.85
C LEU A 217 10.85 -11.73 -10.13
N LYS A 218 10.94 -11.65 -8.82
CA LYS A 218 10.08 -10.75 -8.02
C LYS A 218 10.21 -9.29 -8.48
N ASN A 219 11.45 -8.81 -8.68
CA ASN A 219 11.68 -7.46 -9.13
C ASN A 219 11.05 -7.18 -10.52
N PHE A 220 11.14 -8.15 -11.44
CA PHE A 220 10.52 -8.03 -12.76
C PHE A 220 8.99 -7.96 -12.66
N ILE A 221 8.36 -8.85 -11.87
CA ILE A 221 6.91 -8.84 -11.61
C ILE A 221 6.46 -7.49 -11.06
N ILE A 222 7.21 -6.91 -10.13
CA ILE A 222 6.93 -5.59 -9.57
C ILE A 222 6.98 -4.49 -10.64
N HIS A 223 8.00 -4.49 -11.50
CA HIS A 223 8.09 -3.50 -12.59
C HIS A 223 6.98 -3.68 -13.63
N LEU A 224 6.56 -4.92 -13.92
CA LEU A 224 5.36 -5.21 -14.71
C LEU A 224 4.12 -4.61 -14.06
N SER A 225 3.92 -4.86 -12.75
CA SER A 225 2.75 -4.37 -12.01
C SER A 225 2.67 -2.85 -11.95
N ILE A 226 3.81 -2.17 -11.71
CA ILE A 226 3.89 -0.70 -11.79
C ILE A 226 3.49 -0.23 -13.19
N THR A 227 4.05 -0.86 -14.23
CA THR A 227 3.78 -0.46 -15.62
C THR A 227 2.30 -0.65 -15.98
N ILE A 228 1.71 -1.81 -15.67
CA ILE A 228 0.28 -2.08 -15.91
C ILE A 228 -0.59 -1.05 -15.19
N SER A 229 -0.36 -0.85 -13.89
CA SER A 229 -1.11 0.11 -13.08
C SER A 229 -1.02 1.53 -13.66
N ARG A 230 0.19 1.97 -14.03
CA ARG A 230 0.39 3.29 -14.63
C ARG A 230 -0.27 3.45 -15.99
N ILE A 231 -0.23 2.42 -16.84
CA ILE A 231 -0.92 2.45 -18.15
C ILE A 231 -2.44 2.49 -17.95
N LEU A 232 -3.00 1.74 -17.01
CA LEU A 232 -4.43 1.78 -16.66
C LEU A 232 -4.85 3.18 -16.19
N ASP A 233 -3.96 3.91 -15.52
CA ASP A 233 -4.16 5.30 -15.11
C ASP A 233 -3.91 6.32 -16.25
N GLY A 234 -3.54 5.86 -17.46
CA GLY A 234 -3.31 6.69 -18.64
C GLY A 234 -1.87 7.21 -18.80
N TYR A 235 -0.88 6.62 -18.13
CA TYR A 235 0.53 7.05 -18.16
C TYR A 235 1.42 6.04 -18.85
N CYS A 236 2.05 6.46 -19.94
CA CYS A 236 3.07 5.72 -20.67
C CYS A 236 4.42 6.45 -20.62
N LEU A 237 5.49 5.73 -20.87
CA LEU A 237 6.81 6.35 -21.06
C LEU A 237 6.89 7.03 -22.41
N ASP A 238 7.44 8.25 -22.45
CA ASP A 238 7.50 9.07 -23.67
C ASP A 238 8.73 8.79 -24.55
N ASN A 239 9.83 8.31 -23.95
CA ASN A 239 11.11 8.16 -24.64
C ASN A 239 11.54 6.70 -24.73
N VAL A 240 11.97 6.29 -25.92
CA VAL A 240 12.61 4.99 -26.16
C VAL A 240 14.09 5.10 -25.79
N LEU A 241 14.52 4.31 -24.80
CA LEU A 241 15.94 4.05 -24.60
C LEU A 241 16.34 3.01 -25.65
N ASP A 242 17.40 3.26 -26.42
CA ASP A 242 17.92 2.27 -27.36
C ASP A 242 18.41 1.06 -26.60
N VAL A 243 17.85 -0.12 -26.90
CA VAL A 243 18.24 -1.41 -26.34
C VAL A 243 18.61 -2.34 -27.47
N VAL A 244 19.79 -2.91 -27.37
CA VAL A 244 20.23 -4.00 -28.24
C VAL A 244 19.63 -5.30 -27.67
N LEU A 245 18.69 -5.88 -28.39
CA LEU A 245 18.08 -7.17 -28.07
C LEU A 245 19.05 -8.28 -28.49
N THR A 246 19.66 -8.96 -27.53
CA THR A 246 20.75 -9.90 -27.78
C THR A 246 20.36 -11.38 -27.74
N ASP A 247 19.21 -11.74 -27.13
CA ASP A 247 18.79 -13.13 -27.02
C ASP A 247 17.37 -13.38 -27.54
N PHE A 248 17.24 -14.30 -28.51
CA PHE A 248 15.96 -14.61 -29.16
C PHE A 248 14.96 -15.30 -28.22
N GLN A 249 15.42 -16.18 -27.32
CA GLN A 249 14.53 -16.95 -26.43
C GLN A 249 13.93 -16.01 -25.37
N SER A 250 14.74 -15.19 -24.75
CA SER A 250 14.29 -14.16 -23.80
C SER A 250 13.33 -13.17 -24.46
N ASN A 251 13.59 -12.77 -25.69
CA ASN A 251 12.70 -11.90 -26.47
C ASN A 251 11.32 -12.52 -26.66
N THR A 252 11.26 -13.79 -27.08
CA THR A 252 9.99 -14.48 -27.34
C THR A 252 9.19 -14.67 -26.05
N ALA A 253 9.84 -15.04 -24.95
CA ALA A 253 9.19 -15.19 -23.65
C ALA A 253 8.57 -13.86 -23.18
N VAL A 254 9.33 -12.77 -23.27
CA VAL A 254 8.85 -11.43 -22.84
C VAL A 254 7.71 -10.93 -23.72
N GLU A 255 7.78 -11.13 -25.05
CA GLU A 255 6.69 -10.76 -25.95
C GLU A 255 5.41 -11.57 -25.69
N ASN A 256 5.52 -12.86 -25.36
CA ASN A 256 4.36 -13.65 -24.95
C ASN A 256 3.72 -13.09 -23.66
N ILE A 257 4.54 -12.70 -22.68
CA ILE A 257 4.06 -12.06 -21.45
C ILE A 257 3.35 -10.75 -21.78
N PHE A 258 3.92 -9.90 -22.65
CA PHE A 258 3.29 -8.64 -23.04
C PHE A 258 1.96 -8.84 -23.76
N ASN A 259 1.90 -9.76 -24.72
CA ASN A 259 0.67 -10.09 -25.43
C ASN A 259 -0.44 -10.57 -24.48
N TYR A 260 -0.09 -11.40 -23.49
CA TYR A 260 -1.02 -11.82 -22.45
C TYR A 260 -1.54 -10.62 -21.64
N ILE A 261 -0.64 -9.74 -21.18
CA ILE A 261 -0.99 -8.55 -20.39
C ILE A 261 -1.90 -7.61 -21.19
N GLU A 262 -1.57 -7.33 -22.45
CA GLU A 262 -2.37 -6.48 -23.33
C GLU A 262 -3.79 -7.02 -23.53
N SER A 263 -3.90 -8.36 -23.73
CA SER A 263 -5.19 -9.04 -23.87
C SER A 263 -5.99 -9.00 -22.56
N LYS A 264 -5.37 -9.32 -21.43
CA LYS A 264 -6.06 -9.42 -20.12
C LYS A 264 -6.56 -8.07 -19.62
N TYR A 265 -5.72 -7.04 -19.70
CA TYR A 265 -6.02 -5.72 -19.14
C TYR A 265 -6.60 -4.75 -20.18
N THR A 266 -6.73 -5.20 -21.44
CA THR A 266 -7.22 -4.35 -22.56
C THR A 266 -6.42 -3.05 -22.68
N ILE A 267 -5.10 -3.14 -22.58
CA ILE A 267 -4.14 -2.04 -22.65
C ILE A 267 -3.19 -2.22 -23.84
N ILE A 268 -2.47 -1.16 -24.18
CA ILE A 268 -1.37 -1.20 -25.16
C ILE A 268 -0.08 -0.82 -24.43
N ILE A 269 0.89 -1.73 -24.42
CA ILE A 269 2.22 -1.46 -23.86
C ILE A 269 3.04 -0.71 -24.94
N SER A 270 3.33 0.57 -24.71
CA SER A 270 4.08 1.41 -25.63
C SER A 270 5.47 0.82 -25.92
N LYS A 271 6.07 1.23 -27.06
CA LYS A 271 7.44 0.81 -27.37
C LYS A 271 8.44 1.18 -26.27
N ALA A 272 8.28 2.34 -25.65
CA ALA A 272 9.13 2.79 -24.56
C ALA A 272 8.94 1.95 -23.29
N ASP A 273 7.69 1.58 -22.97
CA ASP A 273 7.37 0.69 -21.85
C ASP A 273 7.92 -0.72 -22.07
N ARG A 274 7.81 -1.28 -23.28
CA ARG A 274 8.40 -2.58 -23.66
C ARG A 274 9.90 -2.58 -23.44
N VAL A 275 10.62 -1.55 -23.94
CA VAL A 275 12.05 -1.38 -23.75
C VAL A 275 12.42 -1.28 -22.25
N TYR A 276 11.68 -0.49 -21.49
CA TYR A 276 11.86 -0.38 -20.04
C TYR A 276 11.75 -1.73 -19.33
N LEU A 277 10.69 -2.48 -19.60
CA LEU A 277 10.44 -3.79 -19.01
C LEU A 277 11.48 -4.83 -19.46
N TYR A 278 11.85 -4.78 -20.73
CA TYR A 278 12.86 -5.66 -21.31
C TYR A 278 14.21 -5.50 -20.61
N ASN A 279 14.62 -4.26 -20.31
CA ASN A 279 15.82 -3.99 -19.53
C ASN A 279 15.75 -4.61 -18.14
N HIS A 280 14.59 -4.61 -17.50
CA HIS A 280 14.41 -5.27 -16.20
C HIS A 280 14.42 -6.80 -16.29
N PHE A 281 14.14 -7.36 -17.45
CA PHE A 281 14.21 -8.79 -17.69
C PHE A 281 15.65 -9.25 -17.96
N ILE A 282 16.36 -8.61 -18.91
CA ILE A 282 17.71 -9.04 -19.36
C ILE A 282 18.82 -8.74 -18.36
N THR A 283 18.89 -7.53 -17.80
CA THR A 283 20.02 -7.12 -16.94
C THR A 283 20.24 -8.03 -15.72
N LYS A 284 19.37 -9.03 -15.54
CA LYS A 284 19.38 -9.91 -14.38
C LYS A 284 19.33 -11.40 -14.74
N SER A 285 19.17 -11.74 -16.01
CA SER A 285 19.30 -13.14 -16.50
C SER A 285 20.73 -13.51 -16.92
N SER A 286 21.59 -12.55 -17.21
CA SER A 286 22.93 -12.77 -17.80
C SER A 286 24.11 -12.74 -16.82
N LEU A 287 23.89 -12.89 -15.52
CA LEU A 287 24.96 -12.87 -14.51
C LEU A 287 25.42 -14.26 -14.05
N LEU A 288 25.24 -15.30 -14.86
CA LEU A 288 25.74 -16.65 -14.60
C LEU A 288 26.33 -17.25 -15.89
N ASP A 289 27.37 -16.60 -16.45
CA ASP A 289 28.37 -17.25 -17.30
C ASP A 289 29.70 -17.32 -16.54
#